data_2e9342b73310c4bec711781897df7bba
#
_entry.id   2e9342b73310c4bec711781897df7bba
#
_cell.length_a   1.000
_cell.length_b   1.000
_cell.length_c   1.000
_cell.angle_alpha   90.00
_cell.angle_beta   90.00
_cell.angle_gamma   90.00
#
_symmetry.space_group_name_H-M   'P 1'
#
loop_
_entity.id
_entity.type
_entity.pdbx_description
1 polymer ?
#
loop_
_entity_poly.entity_id
_entity_poly.type
_entity_poly.pdbx_seq_one_letter_code
_entity_poly.pdbx_strand_id
1 'polypeptide(L)'
;MKRRLTIKRAAELYGLSADTLRYYEKIGLIVPQREKDNGYRLYSSDDFPKLNMIASMLRMNFSLGKIKHYLEHHDLQTNISLLTQEMAEIDDTIEQLQKRRRRVQTSLGQLAAALYEAPLGQMRLTKYLERPYILVAAALEYGEELPLLCAERA
;
A
#
# COMPACT_ATOMS: atom_id res chain seq x y z
N MET A 1 -39.65 -8.40 14.40
CA MET A 1 -39.03 -9.46 13.56
C MET A 1 -37.57 -9.11 13.30
N LYS A 2 -36.60 -9.94 13.74
CA LYS A 2 -35.19 -9.70 13.40
C LYS A 2 -34.97 -9.93 11.89
N ARG A 3 -34.50 -8.91 11.20
CA ARG A 3 -34.22 -9.00 9.76
C ARG A 3 -33.05 -9.97 9.54
N ARG A 4 -33.21 -10.97 8.68
CA ARG A 4 -32.18 -11.97 8.37
C ARG A 4 -31.84 -11.88 6.89
N LEU A 5 -30.58 -11.96 6.55
CA LEU A 5 -30.08 -11.95 5.17
C LEU A 5 -29.40 -13.27 4.85
N THR A 6 -29.63 -13.78 3.65
CA THR A 6 -28.84 -14.89 3.10
C THR A 6 -27.42 -14.41 2.77
N ILE A 7 -26.48 -15.34 2.65
CA ILE A 7 -25.10 -15.02 2.27
C ILE A 7 -25.02 -14.20 0.97
N LYS A 8 -25.84 -14.51 -0.03
CA LYS A 8 -25.89 -13.77 -1.29
C LYS A 8 -26.29 -12.33 -1.07
N ARG A 9 -27.34 -12.11 -0.30
CA ARG A 9 -27.85 -10.75 -0.04
C ARG A 9 -26.92 -9.94 0.86
N ALA A 10 -26.27 -10.58 1.83
CA ALA A 10 -25.24 -9.94 2.64
C ALA A 10 -24.03 -9.55 1.79
N ALA A 11 -23.55 -10.43 0.91
CA ALA A 11 -22.46 -10.15 -0.01
C ALA A 11 -22.74 -8.93 -0.91
N GLU A 12 -23.92 -8.90 -1.54
CA GLU A 12 -24.36 -7.76 -2.36
C GLU A 12 -24.41 -6.45 -1.56
N LEU A 13 -24.98 -6.47 -0.36
CA LEU A 13 -25.18 -5.28 0.46
C LEU A 13 -23.88 -4.65 0.92
N TYR A 14 -22.86 -5.46 1.23
CA TYR A 14 -21.57 -4.98 1.76
C TYR A 14 -20.46 -4.94 0.72
N GLY A 15 -20.76 -5.22 -0.56
CA GLY A 15 -19.78 -5.19 -1.65
C GLY A 15 -18.72 -6.28 -1.53
N LEU A 16 -19.10 -7.44 -0.96
CA LEU A 16 -18.25 -8.60 -0.74
C LEU A 16 -18.67 -9.76 -1.65
N SER A 17 -17.81 -10.77 -1.83
CA SER A 17 -18.22 -12.02 -2.46
C SER A 17 -18.78 -13.02 -1.41
N ALA A 18 -19.60 -13.95 -1.85
CA ALA A 18 -20.06 -15.03 -0.98
C ALA A 18 -18.88 -15.89 -0.48
N ASP A 19 -17.85 -16.06 -1.29
CA ASP A 19 -16.64 -16.81 -0.90
C ASP A 19 -15.80 -16.04 0.12
N THR A 20 -15.74 -14.72 0.02
CA THR A 20 -15.15 -13.86 1.04
C THR A 20 -15.86 -14.03 2.40
N LEU A 21 -17.18 -14.05 2.41
CA LEU A 21 -17.94 -14.25 3.64
C LEU A 21 -17.75 -15.66 4.22
N ARG A 22 -17.62 -16.69 3.39
CA ARG A 22 -17.26 -18.05 3.84
C ARG A 22 -15.85 -18.10 4.44
N TYR A 23 -14.92 -17.38 3.83
CA TYR A 23 -13.57 -17.26 4.35
C TYR A 23 -13.55 -16.54 5.71
N TYR A 24 -14.31 -15.47 5.86
CA TYR A 24 -14.44 -14.75 7.14
C TYR A 24 -15.05 -15.61 8.25
N GLU A 25 -16.02 -16.47 7.91
CA GLU A 25 -16.51 -17.49 8.85
C GLU A 25 -15.39 -18.46 9.25
N LYS A 26 -14.61 -18.95 8.28
CA LYS A 26 -13.51 -19.90 8.52
C LYS A 26 -12.43 -19.34 9.47
N ILE A 27 -12.10 -18.06 9.34
CA ILE A 27 -11.11 -17.40 10.21
C ILE A 27 -11.70 -16.83 11.50
N GLY A 28 -13.01 -17.03 11.72
CA GLY A 28 -13.71 -16.58 12.91
C GLY A 28 -13.94 -15.06 12.98
N LEU A 29 -13.83 -14.35 11.85
CA LEU A 29 -14.08 -12.90 11.80
C LEU A 29 -15.58 -12.57 11.95
N ILE A 30 -16.45 -13.43 11.40
CA ILE A 30 -17.90 -13.38 11.58
C ILE A 30 -18.46 -14.80 11.61
N VAL A 31 -19.42 -15.04 12.48
CA VAL A 31 -20.05 -16.37 12.63
C VAL A 31 -21.55 -16.23 12.39
N PRO A 32 -22.02 -16.50 11.15
CA PRO A 32 -23.44 -16.43 10.84
C PRO A 32 -24.22 -17.54 11.55
N GLN A 33 -25.48 -17.27 11.83
CA GLN A 33 -26.40 -18.31 12.29
C GLN A 33 -26.67 -19.29 11.15
N ARG A 34 -26.99 -20.54 11.53
CA ARG A 34 -27.45 -21.54 10.58
C ARG A 34 -28.93 -21.77 10.73
N GLU A 35 -29.62 -21.79 9.62
CA GLU A 35 -31.03 -22.15 9.58
C GLU A 35 -31.22 -23.62 9.97
N LYS A 36 -32.16 -23.90 10.83
CA LYS A 36 -32.32 -25.25 11.42
C LYS A 36 -32.72 -26.31 10.39
N ASP A 37 -33.53 -25.93 9.40
CA ASP A 37 -34.18 -26.87 8.49
C ASP A 37 -33.25 -27.25 7.31
N ASN A 38 -32.37 -26.35 6.86
CA ASN A 38 -31.61 -26.53 5.64
C ASN A 38 -30.10 -26.16 5.78
N GLY A 39 -29.68 -25.70 6.98
CA GLY A 39 -28.30 -25.36 7.26
C GLY A 39 -27.76 -24.09 6.56
N TYR A 40 -28.64 -23.31 5.91
CA TYR A 40 -28.24 -22.10 5.22
C TYR A 40 -27.68 -21.03 6.19
N ARG A 41 -26.66 -20.32 5.74
CA ARG A 41 -26.07 -19.19 6.47
C ARG A 41 -27.01 -18.01 6.49
N LEU A 42 -27.36 -17.53 7.68
CA LEU A 42 -28.20 -16.37 7.90
C LEU A 42 -27.45 -15.34 8.74
N TYR A 43 -27.35 -14.16 8.18
CA TYR A 43 -26.80 -12.98 8.85
C TYR A 43 -27.96 -12.20 9.47
N SER A 44 -27.92 -12.02 10.77
CA SER A 44 -28.98 -11.34 11.54
C SER A 44 -28.65 -9.84 11.70
N SER A 45 -29.64 -9.11 12.22
CA SER A 45 -29.44 -7.70 12.59
C SER A 45 -28.24 -7.46 13.52
N ASP A 46 -27.85 -8.46 14.30
CA ASP A 46 -26.72 -8.37 15.25
C ASP A 46 -25.36 -8.49 14.52
N ASP A 47 -25.36 -9.08 13.32
CA ASP A 47 -24.17 -9.21 12.46
C ASP A 47 -23.94 -7.98 11.58
N PHE A 48 -24.96 -7.17 11.32
CA PHE A 48 -24.87 -6.03 10.39
C PHE A 48 -23.87 -4.97 10.83
N PRO A 49 -23.78 -4.56 12.11
CA PRO A 49 -22.75 -3.62 12.54
C PRO A 49 -21.34 -4.15 12.32
N LYS A 50 -21.11 -5.45 12.57
CA LYS A 50 -19.82 -6.11 12.35
C LYS A 50 -19.46 -6.13 10.87
N LEU A 51 -20.39 -6.53 10.00
CA LEU A 51 -20.19 -6.53 8.54
C LEU A 51 -19.91 -5.13 8.01
N ASN A 52 -20.61 -4.12 8.50
CA ASN A 52 -20.39 -2.74 8.12
C ASN A 52 -18.98 -2.25 8.53
N MET A 53 -18.57 -2.59 9.76
CA MET A 53 -17.23 -2.26 10.25
C MET A 53 -16.15 -2.96 9.42
N ILE A 54 -16.28 -4.27 9.17
CA ILE A 54 -15.35 -5.04 8.32
C ILE A 54 -15.22 -4.37 6.95
N ALA A 55 -16.34 -4.08 6.28
CA ALA A 55 -16.36 -3.46 4.97
C ALA A 55 -15.72 -2.06 4.98
N SER A 56 -15.94 -1.27 6.04
CA SER A 56 -15.32 0.04 6.23
C SER A 56 -13.79 -0.05 6.37
N MET A 57 -13.31 -0.93 7.25
CA MET A 57 -11.87 -1.08 7.50
C MET A 57 -11.14 -1.66 6.28
N LEU A 58 -11.78 -2.57 5.52
CA LEU A 58 -11.23 -3.05 4.25
C LEU A 58 -11.05 -1.95 3.21
N ARG A 59 -12.01 -1.01 3.12
CA ARG A 59 -11.87 0.18 2.24
C ARG A 59 -10.71 1.10 2.64
N MET A 60 -10.34 1.09 3.91
CA MET A 60 -9.16 1.79 4.43
C MET A 60 -7.87 0.94 4.35
N ASN A 61 -7.90 -0.22 3.66
CA ASN A 61 -6.79 -1.15 3.48
C ASN A 61 -6.25 -1.78 4.79
N PHE A 62 -7.07 -1.86 5.84
CA PHE A 62 -6.68 -2.59 7.03
C PHE A 62 -6.52 -4.08 6.74
N SER A 63 -5.49 -4.69 7.33
CA SER A 63 -5.32 -6.14 7.27
C SER A 63 -6.41 -6.87 8.05
N LEU A 64 -6.75 -8.10 7.63
CA LEU A 64 -7.75 -8.91 8.34
C LEU A 64 -7.39 -9.17 9.81
N GLY A 65 -6.09 -9.24 10.14
CA GLY A 65 -5.62 -9.35 11.52
C GLY A 65 -5.98 -8.12 12.36
N LYS A 66 -5.72 -6.91 11.83
CA LYS A 66 -6.08 -5.65 12.49
C LYS A 66 -7.61 -5.51 12.63
N ILE A 67 -8.38 -5.92 11.62
CA ILE A 67 -9.86 -5.93 11.67
C ILE A 67 -10.36 -6.89 12.76
N LYS A 68 -9.79 -8.09 12.82
CA LYS A 68 -10.15 -9.08 13.84
C LYS A 68 -9.85 -8.56 15.25
N HIS A 69 -8.65 -8.02 15.45
CA HIS A 69 -8.26 -7.39 16.72
C HIS A 69 -9.24 -6.29 17.15
N TYR A 70 -9.62 -5.41 16.21
CA TYR A 70 -10.60 -4.34 16.46
C TYR A 70 -11.96 -4.88 16.88
N LEU A 71 -12.45 -5.98 16.27
CA LEU A 71 -13.75 -6.56 16.57
C LEU A 71 -13.77 -7.38 17.86
N GLU A 72 -12.63 -7.92 18.28
CA GLU A 72 -12.50 -8.70 19.52
C GLU A 72 -12.34 -7.79 20.75
N HIS A 73 -11.79 -6.60 20.59
CA HIS A 73 -11.58 -5.64 21.67
C HIS A 73 -12.67 -4.58 21.64
N HIS A 74 -13.61 -4.70 22.58
CA HIS A 74 -14.72 -3.73 22.72
C HIS A 74 -14.32 -2.48 23.53
N ASP A 75 -13.08 -2.39 23.96
CA ASP A 75 -12.55 -1.24 24.69
C ASP A 75 -12.21 -0.09 23.73
N LEU A 76 -12.80 1.07 23.99
CA LEU A 76 -12.62 2.26 23.15
C LEU A 76 -11.16 2.72 23.11
N GLN A 77 -10.45 2.60 24.24
CA GLN A 77 -9.04 3.04 24.33
C GLN A 77 -8.13 2.18 23.45
N THR A 78 -8.32 0.87 23.47
CA THR A 78 -7.58 -0.07 22.60
C THR A 78 -7.83 0.23 21.12
N ASN A 79 -9.07 0.51 20.76
CA ASN A 79 -9.43 0.84 19.37
C ASN A 79 -8.87 2.20 18.92
N ILE A 80 -8.86 3.20 19.79
CA ILE A 80 -8.20 4.49 19.51
C ILE A 80 -6.70 4.28 19.30
N SER A 81 -6.04 3.50 20.15
CA SER A 81 -4.61 3.21 20.03
C SER A 81 -4.28 2.51 18.71
N LEU A 82 -5.09 1.53 18.29
CA LEU A 82 -4.91 0.84 17.01
C LEU A 82 -5.00 1.82 15.82
N LEU A 83 -6.00 2.68 15.82
CA LEU A 83 -6.19 3.65 14.72
C LEU A 83 -5.09 4.71 14.72
N THR A 84 -4.63 5.15 15.89
CA THR A 84 -3.50 6.10 16.02
C THR A 84 -2.21 5.49 15.49
N GLN A 85 -1.95 4.21 15.80
CA GLN A 85 -0.79 3.51 15.28
C GLN A 85 -0.87 3.37 13.75
N GLU A 86 -2.04 3.04 13.20
CA GLU A 86 -2.22 2.95 11.74
C GLU A 86 -1.95 4.28 11.05
N MET A 87 -2.41 5.39 11.62
CA MET A 87 -2.11 6.73 11.10
C MET A 87 -0.60 7.00 11.08
N ALA A 88 0.12 6.65 12.14
CA ALA A 88 1.57 6.83 12.19
C ALA A 88 2.30 5.97 11.13
N GLU A 89 1.87 4.73 10.90
CA GLU A 89 2.41 3.85 9.86
C GLU A 89 2.17 4.42 8.44
N ILE A 90 1.00 5.04 8.22
CA ILE A 90 0.66 5.72 6.95
C ILE A 90 1.55 6.96 6.77
N ASP A 91 1.73 7.78 7.79
CA ASP A 91 2.55 8.99 7.73
C ASP A 91 4.01 8.66 7.41
N ASP A 92 4.58 7.61 8.03
CA ASP A 92 5.93 7.12 7.71
C ASP A 92 6.02 6.65 6.25
N THR A 93 5.03 5.91 5.78
CA THR A 93 4.96 5.47 4.37
C THR A 93 4.91 6.66 3.41
N ILE A 94 4.14 7.69 3.72
CA ILE A 94 4.06 8.92 2.92
C ILE A 94 5.43 9.61 2.87
N GLU A 95 6.11 9.72 4.01
CA GLU A 95 7.45 10.32 4.06
C GLU A 95 8.46 9.55 3.22
N GLN A 96 8.48 8.21 3.31
CA GLN A 96 9.34 7.36 2.51
C GLN A 96 9.07 7.50 1.01
N LEU A 97 7.80 7.51 0.60
CA LEU A 97 7.42 7.72 -0.80
C LEU A 97 7.81 9.11 -1.30
N GLN A 98 7.69 10.15 -0.48
CA GLN A 98 8.15 11.49 -0.83
C GLN A 98 9.67 11.56 -0.99
N LYS A 99 10.45 10.90 -0.11
CA LYS A 99 11.91 10.78 -0.24
C LYS A 99 12.28 10.07 -1.55
N ARG A 100 11.62 8.95 -1.84
CA ARG A 100 11.81 8.20 -3.10
C ARG A 100 11.49 9.05 -4.34
N ARG A 101 10.36 9.76 -4.32
CA ARG A 101 9.96 10.66 -5.41
C ARG A 101 11.02 11.74 -5.66
N ARG A 102 11.54 12.39 -4.60
CA ARG A 102 12.60 13.39 -4.73
C ARG A 102 13.86 12.83 -5.39
N ARG A 103 14.31 11.62 -5.00
CA ARG A 103 15.45 10.95 -5.63
C ARG A 103 15.23 10.71 -7.12
N VAL A 104 14.06 10.21 -7.50
CA VAL A 104 13.71 9.98 -8.92
C VAL A 104 13.67 11.30 -9.69
N GLN A 105 13.11 12.36 -9.12
CA GLN A 105 13.08 13.69 -9.76
C GLN A 105 14.49 14.24 -9.96
N THR A 106 15.38 14.10 -8.98
CA THR A 106 16.79 14.52 -9.10
C THR A 106 17.49 13.75 -10.23
N SER A 107 17.35 12.42 -10.27
CA SER A 107 17.92 11.60 -11.34
C SER A 107 17.38 11.97 -12.72
N LEU A 108 16.08 12.22 -12.82
CA LEU A 108 15.46 12.66 -14.07
C LEU A 108 16.02 14.03 -14.52
N GLY A 109 16.16 14.98 -13.59
CA GLY A 109 16.76 16.29 -13.89
C GLY A 109 18.22 16.17 -14.37
N GLN A 110 19.01 15.29 -13.76
CA GLN A 110 20.39 15.04 -14.17
C GLN A 110 20.48 14.46 -15.58
N LEU A 111 19.63 13.46 -15.90
CA LEU A 111 19.57 12.87 -17.24
C LEU A 111 19.10 13.88 -18.29
N ALA A 112 18.08 14.69 -17.95
CA ALA A 112 17.60 15.74 -18.85
C ALA A 112 18.69 16.80 -19.10
N ALA A 113 19.41 17.26 -18.07
CA ALA A 113 20.52 18.19 -18.21
C ALA A 113 21.64 17.59 -19.09
N ALA A 114 21.98 16.32 -18.87
CA ALA A 114 22.99 15.64 -19.70
C ALA A 114 22.56 15.55 -21.18
N LEU A 115 21.28 15.36 -21.44
CA LEU A 115 20.75 15.24 -22.81
C LEU A 115 20.68 16.57 -23.56
N TYR A 116 20.29 17.65 -22.84
CA TYR A 116 19.97 18.93 -23.48
C TYR A 116 21.05 20.02 -23.31
N GLU A 117 21.89 19.92 -22.27
CA GLU A 117 22.85 20.98 -21.90
C GLU A 117 24.30 20.64 -22.17
N ALA A 118 24.63 19.38 -22.46
CA ALA A 118 26.03 18.98 -22.73
C ALA A 118 26.37 19.24 -24.20
N PRO A 119 27.17 20.28 -24.55
CA PRO A 119 27.71 20.37 -25.87
C PRO A 119 28.66 19.20 -26.08
N LEU A 120 28.46 18.47 -27.19
CA LEU A 120 29.32 17.35 -27.58
C LEU A 120 30.79 17.73 -27.54
N GLY A 121 31.60 16.99 -26.79
CA GLY A 121 33.04 17.19 -26.71
C GLY A 121 33.54 18.11 -25.60
N GLN A 122 32.69 18.60 -24.70
CA GLN A 122 33.16 19.38 -23.53
C GLN A 122 33.05 18.56 -22.24
N MET A 123 34.10 18.62 -21.43
CA MET A 123 34.12 18.04 -20.10
C MET A 123 33.46 19.02 -19.11
N ARG A 124 32.41 18.60 -18.42
CA ARG A 124 31.73 19.39 -17.36
C ARG A 124 31.89 18.71 -16.01
N LEU A 125 32.49 19.39 -15.05
CA LEU A 125 32.57 18.94 -13.67
C LEU A 125 31.32 19.40 -12.92
N THR A 126 30.49 18.46 -12.47
CA THR A 126 29.29 18.78 -11.68
C THR A 126 29.42 18.13 -10.31
N LYS A 127 29.35 18.94 -9.26
CA LYS A 127 29.43 18.48 -7.87
C LYS A 127 28.02 18.13 -7.37
N TYR A 128 27.80 16.87 -7.00
CA TYR A 128 26.57 16.42 -6.37
C TYR A 128 26.80 16.23 -4.87
N LEU A 129 25.76 16.47 -4.07
CA LEU A 129 25.86 16.47 -2.60
C LEU A 129 26.25 15.12 -2.00
N GLU A 130 25.96 14.00 -2.68
CA GLU A 130 26.22 12.66 -2.14
C GLU A 130 27.35 11.89 -2.83
N ARG A 131 27.68 12.20 -4.08
CA ARG A 131 28.81 11.57 -4.81
C ARG A 131 29.35 12.53 -5.88
N PRO A 132 30.61 12.96 -5.80
CA PRO A 132 31.23 13.66 -6.88
C PRO A 132 31.51 12.66 -8.03
N TYR A 133 30.99 12.93 -9.23
CA TYR A 133 31.35 12.17 -10.43
C TYR A 133 31.62 13.10 -11.59
N ILE A 134 32.50 12.64 -12.49
CA ILE A 134 32.84 13.33 -13.72
C ILE A 134 32.05 12.65 -14.84
N LEU A 135 31.16 13.39 -15.49
CA LEU A 135 30.48 12.92 -16.69
C LEU A 135 31.30 13.38 -17.90
N VAL A 136 31.97 12.45 -18.56
CA VAL A 136 32.66 12.73 -19.81
C VAL A 136 31.70 12.43 -20.95
N ALA A 137 31.18 13.47 -21.59
CA ALA A 137 30.41 13.34 -22.84
C ALA A 137 31.43 13.20 -23.99
N ALA A 138 31.77 11.99 -24.36
CA ALA A 138 32.50 11.71 -25.57
C ALA A 138 31.54 11.46 -26.73
N ALA A 139 31.80 12.03 -27.90
CA ALA A 139 31.11 11.61 -29.10
C ALA A 139 31.59 10.18 -29.43
N LEU A 140 30.73 9.21 -29.14
CA LEU A 140 30.95 7.82 -29.52
C LEU A 140 30.69 7.68 -31.02
N GLU A 141 31.70 7.47 -31.80
CA GLU A 141 31.51 6.76 -33.06
C GLU A 141 31.15 5.31 -32.75
N TYR A 142 30.11 4.83 -33.43
CA TYR A 142 29.47 3.52 -33.20
C TYR A 142 30.55 2.41 -33.12
N GLY A 143 30.73 1.81 -31.93
CA GLY A 143 31.48 0.57 -31.76
C GLY A 143 32.53 0.51 -30.65
N GLU A 144 32.80 1.57 -29.89
CA GLU A 144 33.76 1.50 -28.78
C GLU A 144 33.11 1.50 -27.41
N GLU A 145 33.43 0.49 -26.59
CA GLU A 145 33.02 0.45 -25.18
C GLU A 145 33.83 1.50 -24.39
N LEU A 146 33.11 2.43 -23.75
CA LEU A 146 33.73 3.38 -22.82
C LEU A 146 34.07 2.69 -21.49
N PRO A 147 35.32 2.73 -21.03
CA PRO A 147 35.62 2.37 -19.66
C PRO A 147 35.02 3.41 -18.72
N LEU A 148 34.12 2.96 -17.82
CA LEU A 148 33.65 3.75 -16.69
C LEU A 148 34.80 4.05 -15.74
N LEU A 149 35.46 5.17 -15.94
CA LEU A 149 36.45 5.72 -15.00
C LEU A 149 35.70 6.36 -13.82
N CYS A 150 35.29 5.53 -12.87
CA CYS A 150 34.92 5.98 -11.53
C CYS A 150 36.23 6.29 -10.77
N ALA A 151 36.68 7.54 -10.76
CA ALA A 151 37.70 7.96 -9.82
C ALA A 151 37.07 8.17 -8.44
N GLU A 152 37.12 7.16 -7.57
CA GLU A 152 36.95 7.35 -6.14
C GLU A 152 38.12 8.18 -5.62
N ARG A 153 37.83 9.35 -5.10
CA ARG A 153 38.77 10.06 -4.22
C ARG A 153 38.39 9.77 -2.78
N ALA A 154 39.39 9.22 -2.04
CA ALA A 154 39.45 9.12 -0.61
C ALA A 154 39.25 10.48 0.10
#